data_87c83ba5be372cc496655b28a2b3862d
#
_entry.id   87c83ba5be372cc496655b28a2b3862d
#
_cell.length_a   1.000
_cell.length_b   1.000
_cell.length_c   1.000
_cell.angle_alpha   90.00
_cell.angle_beta   90.00
_cell.angle_gamma   90.00
#
_symmetry.space_group_name_H-M   'P 1'
#
loop_
_entity.id
_entity.type
_entity.pdbx_description
1 polymer ?
#
loop_
_entity_poly.entity_id
_entity_poly.type
_entity_poly.pdbx_seq_one_letter_code
_entity_poly.pdbx_strand_id
1 'polypeptide(L)'
;MEPYKAKKYPIEYKLDKDLLRLLSEANLKYGEYKTMLHTLEFDARYFLDSVLLAESYKSTQIEGTQISQDEMYYLKYLEKTDDNLEIQNLKKTIEYAYARINSGENISMSLVNEMHKIILESVRGSEKSPGQIRTIQNWIGPRGVGIENAIFIPPSPNEVYDLLINLYEYMNDEFVDPLLINVALSHVQFETIHAYRDGNGRVGRALMGRRAEPTHLRPRR
;
A
#
# COMPACT_ATOMS: atom_id res chain seq x y z
N MET A 1 -20.52 -16.72 9.38
CA MET A 1 -19.58 -16.95 8.24
C MET A 1 -18.24 -17.39 8.81
N GLU A 2 -17.53 -18.34 8.18
CA GLU A 2 -16.20 -18.78 8.64
C GLU A 2 -15.10 -17.87 8.10
N PRO A 3 -13.94 -17.78 8.78
CA PRO A 3 -12.76 -17.08 8.27
C PRO A 3 -12.31 -17.62 6.91
N TYR A 4 -11.94 -16.71 6.02
CA TYR A 4 -11.45 -17.06 4.69
C TYR A 4 -10.14 -17.86 4.76
N LYS A 5 -10.02 -18.89 3.93
CA LYS A 5 -8.81 -19.69 3.81
C LYS A 5 -7.94 -19.16 2.66
N ALA A 6 -7.03 -18.25 2.98
CA ALA A 6 -6.11 -17.69 1.99
C ALA A 6 -5.10 -18.74 1.51
N LYS A 7 -4.83 -18.72 0.21
CA LYS A 7 -3.77 -19.56 -0.39
C LYS A 7 -2.41 -18.89 -0.20
N LYS A 8 -1.37 -19.69 -0.04
CA LYS A 8 0.01 -19.20 -0.13
C LYS A 8 0.41 -18.98 -1.58
N TYR A 9 1.26 -17.99 -1.82
CA TYR A 9 1.78 -17.64 -3.13
C TYR A 9 3.13 -18.33 -3.41
N PRO A 10 3.53 -18.55 -4.68
CA PRO A 10 2.78 -18.20 -5.89
C PRO A 10 1.51 -19.05 -6.10
N ILE A 11 0.52 -18.48 -6.78
CA ILE A 11 -0.70 -19.17 -7.18
C ILE A 11 -0.72 -19.37 -8.70
N GLU A 12 -1.37 -20.45 -9.15
CA GLU A 12 -1.66 -20.61 -10.57
C GLU A 12 -2.78 -19.65 -10.99
N TYR A 13 -2.56 -18.95 -12.10
CA TYR A 13 -3.56 -18.10 -12.72
C TYR A 13 -3.52 -18.28 -14.25
N LYS A 14 -4.62 -17.95 -14.92
CA LYS A 14 -4.74 -18.08 -16.37
C LYS A 14 -4.60 -16.71 -17.02
N LEU A 15 -3.64 -16.60 -17.94
CA LEU A 15 -3.54 -15.45 -18.84
C LEU A 15 -4.57 -15.62 -19.96
N ASP A 16 -5.76 -15.09 -19.78
CA ASP A 16 -6.74 -14.96 -20.85
C ASP A 16 -6.48 -13.71 -21.72
N LYS A 17 -7.29 -13.56 -22.77
CA LYS A 17 -7.10 -12.45 -23.73
C LYS A 17 -7.29 -11.07 -23.07
N ASP A 18 -8.20 -10.96 -22.12
CA ASP A 18 -8.50 -9.69 -21.45
C ASP A 18 -7.37 -9.29 -20.50
N LEU A 19 -6.88 -10.23 -19.71
CA LEU A 19 -5.73 -10.00 -18.82
C LEU A 19 -4.47 -9.67 -19.64
N LEU A 20 -4.24 -10.38 -20.75
CA LEU A 20 -3.09 -10.09 -21.62
C LEU A 20 -3.17 -8.69 -22.23
N ARG A 21 -4.37 -8.28 -22.69
CA ARG A 21 -4.60 -6.93 -23.21
C ARG A 21 -4.33 -5.87 -22.15
N LEU A 22 -4.92 -6.02 -20.95
CA LEU A 22 -4.73 -5.09 -19.85
C LEU A 22 -3.27 -5.00 -19.40
N LEU A 23 -2.57 -6.13 -19.33
CA LEU A 23 -1.15 -6.16 -18.98
C LEU A 23 -0.31 -5.42 -20.03
N SER A 24 -0.62 -5.60 -21.32
CA SER A 24 0.07 -4.90 -22.42
C SER A 24 -0.15 -3.39 -22.36
N GLU A 25 -1.39 -2.95 -22.15
CA GLU A 25 -1.73 -1.53 -21.97
C GLU A 25 -1.04 -0.92 -20.75
N ALA A 26 -1.05 -1.62 -19.62
CA ALA A 26 -0.40 -1.16 -18.39
C ALA A 26 1.13 -1.06 -18.55
N ASN A 27 1.77 -2.04 -19.19
CA ASN A 27 3.22 -1.99 -19.47
C ASN A 27 3.58 -0.84 -20.42
N LEU A 28 2.74 -0.55 -21.42
CA LEU A 28 2.94 0.61 -22.29
C LEU A 28 2.91 1.92 -21.49
N LYS A 29 1.89 2.10 -20.65
CA LYS A 29 1.76 3.29 -19.80
C LYS A 29 2.89 3.42 -18.79
N TYR A 30 3.33 2.32 -18.22
CA TYR A 30 4.48 2.30 -17.33
C TYR A 30 5.78 2.72 -18.06
N GLY A 31 5.98 2.25 -19.30
CA GLY A 31 7.10 2.67 -20.15
C GLY A 31 7.05 4.16 -20.51
N GLU A 32 5.87 4.67 -20.89
CA GLU A 32 5.65 6.10 -21.15
C GLU A 32 5.99 6.96 -19.91
N TYR A 33 5.52 6.56 -18.73
CA TYR A 33 5.81 7.23 -17.48
C TYR A 33 7.32 7.27 -17.17
N LYS A 34 8.01 6.14 -17.33
CA LYS A 34 9.47 6.07 -17.14
C LYS A 34 10.20 7.01 -18.09
N THR A 35 9.82 7.01 -19.37
CA THR A 35 10.42 7.88 -20.38
C THR A 35 10.18 9.34 -20.03
N MET A 36 8.95 9.71 -19.64
CA MET A 36 8.61 11.06 -19.21
C MET A 36 9.53 11.53 -18.08
N LEU A 37 9.74 10.72 -17.02
CA LEU A 37 10.61 11.07 -15.91
C LEU A 37 12.06 11.34 -16.34
N HIS A 38 12.57 10.65 -17.36
CA HIS A 38 13.91 10.85 -17.89
C HIS A 38 14.02 12.08 -18.79
N THR A 39 12.93 12.58 -19.34
CA THR A 39 12.88 13.74 -20.25
C THR A 39 12.48 15.04 -19.57
N LEU A 40 12.23 15.04 -18.26
CA LEU A 40 11.94 16.27 -17.52
C LEU A 40 13.13 17.22 -17.57
N GLU A 41 12.88 18.46 -17.95
CA GLU A 41 13.87 19.55 -17.98
C GLU A 41 14.18 20.14 -16.60
N PHE A 42 13.37 19.78 -15.60
CA PHE A 42 13.54 20.19 -14.21
C PHE A 42 13.77 18.96 -13.31
N ASP A 43 14.16 19.23 -12.06
CA ASP A 43 14.40 18.16 -11.09
C ASP A 43 13.13 17.32 -10.87
N ALA A 44 13.17 16.06 -11.29
CA ALA A 44 12.07 15.10 -11.17
C ALA A 44 11.53 14.97 -9.74
N ARG A 45 12.35 15.33 -8.72
CA ARG A 45 11.92 15.27 -7.30
C ARG A 45 10.73 16.17 -7.02
N TYR A 46 10.65 17.36 -7.61
CA TYR A 46 9.50 18.25 -7.44
C TYR A 46 8.22 17.65 -8.03
N PHE A 47 8.32 17.01 -9.20
CA PHE A 47 7.20 16.33 -9.81
C PHE A 47 6.76 15.13 -8.96
N LEU A 48 7.70 14.30 -8.55
CA LEU A 48 7.43 13.11 -7.71
C LEU A 48 6.82 13.49 -6.35
N ASP A 49 7.28 14.59 -5.73
CA ASP A 49 6.70 15.08 -4.47
C ASP A 49 5.23 15.49 -4.63
N SER A 50 4.90 16.12 -5.75
CA SER A 50 3.52 16.50 -6.08
C SER A 50 2.64 15.28 -6.35
N VAL A 51 3.15 14.28 -7.07
CA VAL A 51 2.44 13.01 -7.32
C VAL A 51 2.22 12.26 -6.02
N LEU A 52 3.23 12.20 -5.16
CA LEU A 52 3.16 11.55 -3.86
C LEU A 52 2.13 12.21 -2.93
N LEU A 53 2.08 13.52 -2.93
CA LEU A 53 1.07 14.26 -2.17
C LEU A 53 -0.34 13.96 -2.69
N ALA A 54 -0.53 13.96 -4.01
CA ALA A 54 -1.81 13.64 -4.63
C ALA A 54 -2.24 12.19 -4.37
N GLU A 55 -1.30 11.23 -4.41
CA GLU A 55 -1.54 9.83 -4.06
C GLU A 55 -1.98 9.70 -2.60
N SER A 56 -1.26 10.36 -1.68
CA SER A 56 -1.58 10.34 -0.26
C SER A 56 -2.97 10.91 0.02
N TYR A 57 -3.31 12.03 -0.61
CA TYR A 57 -4.63 12.64 -0.53
C TYR A 57 -5.73 11.70 -1.04
N LYS A 58 -5.56 11.13 -2.25
CA LYS A 58 -6.57 10.23 -2.82
C LYS A 58 -6.72 8.94 -2.02
N SER A 59 -5.63 8.39 -1.53
CA SER A 59 -5.64 7.18 -0.72
C SER A 59 -6.37 7.38 0.62
N THR A 60 -6.17 8.53 1.28
CA THR A 60 -6.88 8.83 2.54
C THR A 60 -8.35 9.17 2.31
N GLN A 61 -8.72 9.78 1.18
CA GLN A 61 -10.13 9.99 0.81
C GLN A 61 -10.92 8.67 0.73
N ILE A 62 -10.31 7.58 0.26
CA ILE A 62 -10.94 6.25 0.24
C ILE A 62 -11.34 5.82 1.65
N GLU A 63 -10.56 6.18 2.66
CA GLU A 63 -10.82 5.88 4.07
C GLU A 63 -11.75 6.88 4.77
N GLY A 64 -12.18 7.93 4.05
CA GLY A 64 -13.16 8.90 4.53
C GLY A 64 -12.59 10.21 5.06
N THR A 65 -11.30 10.51 4.81
CA THR A 65 -10.69 11.80 5.10
C THR A 65 -11.37 12.90 4.29
N GLN A 66 -11.77 14.01 4.95
CA GLN A 66 -12.53 15.09 4.36
C GLN A 66 -11.72 16.38 4.33
N ILE A 67 -10.87 16.50 3.33
CA ILE A 67 -10.11 17.71 3.00
C ILE A 67 -10.35 18.02 1.54
N SER A 68 -10.45 19.30 1.20
CA SER A 68 -10.55 19.75 -0.19
C SER A 68 -9.21 19.61 -0.92
N GLN A 69 -9.25 19.57 -2.25
CA GLN A 69 -8.03 19.49 -3.05
C GLN A 69 -7.15 20.73 -2.87
N ASP A 70 -7.74 21.90 -2.66
CA ASP A 70 -6.99 23.14 -2.44
C ASP A 70 -6.27 23.12 -1.09
N GLU A 71 -6.93 22.66 -0.03
CA GLU A 71 -6.32 22.53 1.30
C GLU A 71 -5.14 21.55 1.29
N MET A 72 -5.14 20.54 0.44
CA MET A 72 -4.03 19.59 0.29
C MET A 72 -2.69 20.29 0.03
N TYR A 73 -2.67 21.39 -0.75
CA TYR A 73 -1.44 22.13 -1.05
C TYR A 73 -0.96 23.00 0.11
N TYR A 74 -1.81 23.26 1.09
CA TYR A 74 -1.51 24.11 2.25
C TYR A 74 -1.39 23.35 3.56
N LEU A 75 -1.33 22.01 3.54
CA LEU A 75 -1.31 21.15 4.75
C LEU A 75 -0.30 21.59 5.81
N LYS A 76 0.84 22.17 5.41
CA LYS A 76 1.88 22.66 6.33
C LYS A 76 1.42 23.85 7.18
N TYR A 77 0.41 24.57 6.70
CA TYR A 77 -0.07 25.82 7.31
C TYR A 77 -1.45 25.66 7.96
N LEU A 78 -2.08 24.51 7.77
CA LEU A 78 -3.37 24.21 8.36
C LEU A 78 -3.21 23.72 9.81
N GLU A 79 -4.28 23.84 10.59
CA GLU A 79 -4.36 23.24 11.91
C GLU A 79 -4.14 21.72 11.85
N LYS A 80 -3.55 21.16 12.90
CA LYS A 80 -3.33 19.72 13.01
C LYS A 80 -4.64 19.00 13.36
N THR A 81 -5.45 18.73 12.34
CA THR A 81 -6.60 17.84 12.46
C THR A 81 -6.20 16.41 12.10
N ASP A 82 -6.99 15.43 12.50
CA ASP A 82 -6.77 14.03 12.12
C ASP A 82 -6.67 13.89 10.61
N ASP A 83 -7.56 14.55 9.86
CA ASP A 83 -7.60 14.49 8.41
C ASP A 83 -6.31 15.02 7.76
N ASN A 84 -5.77 16.14 8.26
CA ASN A 84 -4.50 16.71 7.80
C ASN A 84 -3.32 15.78 8.12
N LEU A 85 -3.30 15.24 9.34
CA LEU A 85 -2.25 14.33 9.78
C LEU A 85 -2.28 13.00 9.04
N GLU A 86 -3.45 12.47 8.72
CA GLU A 86 -3.57 11.22 7.94
C GLU A 86 -2.88 11.32 6.57
N ILE A 87 -3.03 12.45 5.85
CA ILE A 87 -2.37 12.68 4.56
C ILE A 87 -0.86 12.81 4.75
N GLN A 88 -0.43 13.60 5.75
CA GLN A 88 0.99 13.80 6.03
C GLN A 88 1.67 12.50 6.46
N ASN A 89 1.01 11.69 7.30
CA ASN A 89 1.51 10.40 7.75
C ASN A 89 1.63 9.41 6.59
N LEU A 90 0.66 9.38 5.68
CA LEU A 90 0.74 8.52 4.52
C LEU A 90 1.89 8.94 3.59
N LYS A 91 2.05 10.24 3.31
CA LYS A 91 3.19 10.77 2.56
C LYS A 91 4.52 10.36 3.22
N LYS A 92 4.67 10.60 4.54
CA LYS A 92 5.84 10.21 5.33
C LYS A 92 6.11 8.70 5.27
N THR A 93 5.05 7.88 5.29
CA THR A 93 5.16 6.43 5.19
C THR A 93 5.71 5.99 3.84
N ILE A 94 5.21 6.59 2.76
CA ILE A 94 5.67 6.28 1.41
C ILE A 94 7.13 6.70 1.24
N GLU A 95 7.53 7.89 1.72
CA GLU A 95 8.91 8.36 1.71
C GLU A 95 9.84 7.43 2.52
N TYR A 96 9.40 7.00 3.69
CA TYR A 96 10.12 6.05 4.54
C TYR A 96 10.34 4.71 3.81
N ALA A 97 9.29 4.12 3.27
CA ALA A 97 9.38 2.86 2.54
C ALA A 97 10.30 2.98 1.31
N TYR A 98 10.19 4.09 0.57
CA TYR A 98 11.05 4.38 -0.58
C TYR A 98 12.53 4.44 -0.20
N ALA A 99 12.87 5.18 0.85
CA ALA A 99 14.25 5.30 1.31
C ALA A 99 14.86 3.94 1.69
N ARG A 100 14.09 3.09 2.41
CA ARG A 100 14.54 1.78 2.87
C ARG A 100 14.71 0.79 1.71
N ILE A 101 13.71 0.68 0.84
CA ILE A 101 13.76 -0.24 -0.31
C ILE A 101 14.87 0.18 -1.30
N ASN A 102 15.04 1.48 -1.55
CA ASN A 102 16.13 1.96 -2.41
C ASN A 102 17.53 1.77 -1.80
N SER A 103 17.64 1.65 -0.48
CA SER A 103 18.91 1.26 0.17
C SER A 103 19.22 -0.23 0.05
N GLY A 104 18.33 -1.02 -0.55
CA GLY A 104 18.46 -2.46 -0.76
C GLY A 104 17.80 -3.32 0.30
N GLU A 105 16.94 -2.73 1.15
CA GLU A 105 16.19 -3.50 2.12
C GLU A 105 15.03 -4.23 1.45
N ASN A 106 14.87 -5.50 1.78
CA ASN A 106 13.74 -6.31 1.34
C ASN A 106 12.46 -5.92 2.08
N ILE A 107 11.32 -6.09 1.41
CA ILE A 107 10.01 -6.01 2.06
C ILE A 107 9.95 -7.09 3.15
N SER A 108 9.65 -6.67 4.37
CA SER A 108 9.69 -7.52 5.54
C SER A 108 8.63 -7.14 6.55
N MET A 109 8.35 -8.03 7.50
CA MET A 109 7.45 -7.76 8.62
C MET A 109 7.86 -6.49 9.37
N SER A 110 9.15 -6.30 9.61
CA SER A 110 9.66 -5.11 10.31
C SER A 110 9.37 -3.82 9.54
N LEU A 111 9.69 -3.81 8.24
CA LEU A 111 9.43 -2.63 7.39
C LEU A 111 7.95 -2.28 7.36
N VAL A 112 7.08 -3.28 7.12
CA VAL A 112 5.64 -3.03 6.99
C VAL A 112 4.99 -2.66 8.32
N ASN A 113 5.45 -3.22 9.43
CA ASN A 113 5.01 -2.81 10.77
C ASN A 113 5.39 -1.36 11.09
N GLU A 114 6.59 -0.90 10.72
CA GLU A 114 6.97 0.51 10.89
C GLU A 114 6.15 1.43 9.95
N MET A 115 5.89 1.03 8.71
CA MET A 115 4.97 1.75 7.83
C MET A 115 3.60 1.94 8.48
N HIS A 116 3.03 0.85 9.01
CA HIS A 116 1.74 0.88 9.71
C HIS A 116 1.75 1.79 10.94
N LYS A 117 2.84 1.78 11.70
CA LYS A 117 3.00 2.64 12.87
C LYS A 117 3.02 4.13 12.50
N ILE A 118 3.74 4.48 11.43
CA ILE A 118 3.80 5.87 10.93
C ILE A 118 2.42 6.32 10.45
N ILE A 119 1.68 5.48 9.73
CA ILE A 119 0.33 5.81 9.22
C ILE A 119 -0.65 6.19 10.33
N LEU A 120 -0.57 5.52 11.49
CA LEU A 120 -1.47 5.74 12.60
C LEU A 120 -0.90 6.69 13.69
N GLU A 121 0.21 7.38 13.41
CA GLU A 121 0.83 8.28 14.37
C GLU A 121 -0.08 9.49 14.69
N SER A 122 -0.60 9.57 15.91
CA SER A 122 -1.40 10.69 16.43
C SER A 122 -2.70 10.99 15.65
N VAL A 123 -3.27 9.98 14.99
CA VAL A 123 -4.55 10.10 14.25
C VAL A 123 -5.56 9.07 14.73
N ARG A 124 -6.76 9.09 14.14
CA ARG A 124 -7.79 8.06 14.36
C ARG A 124 -7.21 6.65 14.17
N GLY A 125 -7.46 5.76 15.12
CA GLY A 125 -6.92 4.39 15.12
C GLY A 125 -5.57 4.24 15.80
N SER A 126 -4.97 5.31 16.35
CA SER A 126 -3.72 5.23 17.12
C SER A 126 -3.83 4.33 18.36
N GLU A 127 -5.05 4.09 18.86
CA GLU A 127 -5.35 3.13 19.94
C GLU A 127 -5.45 1.67 19.45
N LYS A 128 -5.38 1.41 18.15
CA LYS A 128 -5.55 0.09 17.54
C LYS A 128 -4.24 -0.65 17.31
N SER A 129 -3.30 -0.53 18.23
CA SER A 129 -2.01 -1.23 18.24
C SER A 129 -1.15 -0.96 16.97
N PRO A 130 -0.73 0.30 16.74
CA PRO A 130 0.13 0.65 15.60
C PRO A 130 1.38 -0.23 15.52
N GLY A 131 1.68 -0.75 14.33
CA GLY A 131 2.85 -1.60 14.09
C GLY A 131 2.71 -3.05 14.57
N GLN A 132 1.54 -3.46 15.04
CA GLN A 132 1.32 -4.81 15.52
C GLN A 132 0.24 -5.53 14.71
N ILE A 133 0.54 -6.74 14.24
CA ILE A 133 -0.45 -7.60 13.61
C ILE A 133 -1.52 -7.99 14.63
N ARG A 134 -2.75 -8.17 14.17
CA ARG A 134 -3.89 -8.51 15.00
C ARG A 134 -3.76 -9.89 15.62
N THR A 135 -4.21 -10.01 16.85
CA THR A 135 -4.34 -11.28 17.59
C THR A 135 -5.79 -11.71 17.76
N ILE A 136 -6.73 -10.86 17.34
CA ILE A 136 -8.17 -11.13 17.39
C ILE A 136 -8.75 -11.13 15.98
N GLN A 137 -9.88 -11.82 15.80
CA GLN A 137 -10.59 -11.82 14.53
C GLN A 137 -11.17 -10.45 14.24
N ASN A 138 -10.91 -9.94 13.03
CA ASN A 138 -11.56 -8.77 12.45
C ASN A 138 -12.49 -9.18 11.30
N TRP A 139 -13.25 -8.23 10.80
CA TRP A 139 -14.15 -8.43 9.67
C TRP A 139 -14.29 -7.14 8.88
N ILE A 140 -14.71 -7.27 7.64
CA ILE A 140 -15.02 -6.15 6.74
C ILE A 140 -16.54 -6.13 6.53
N GLY A 141 -17.14 -4.97 6.73
CA GLY A 141 -18.57 -4.77 6.58
C GLY A 141 -19.00 -3.34 6.90
N PRO A 142 -20.30 -3.04 6.90
CA PRO A 142 -20.81 -1.71 7.24
C PRO A 142 -20.39 -1.30 8.65
N ARG A 143 -20.19 0.00 8.87
CA ARG A 143 -19.85 0.53 10.20
C ARG A 143 -20.93 0.21 11.23
N GLY A 144 -20.52 -0.20 12.43
CA GLY A 144 -21.41 -0.46 13.56
C GLY A 144 -22.13 -1.80 13.55
N VAL A 145 -21.83 -2.67 12.57
CA VAL A 145 -22.37 -4.03 12.56
C VAL A 145 -21.37 -5.03 13.12
N GLY A 146 -21.88 -6.11 13.74
CA GLY A 146 -21.05 -7.20 14.23
C GLY A 146 -20.62 -8.16 13.13
N ILE A 147 -19.76 -9.12 13.50
CA ILE A 147 -19.20 -10.12 12.60
C ILE A 147 -20.28 -10.99 11.92
N GLU A 148 -21.42 -11.13 12.53
CA GLU A 148 -22.57 -11.89 11.98
C GLU A 148 -23.11 -11.27 10.67
N ASN A 149 -22.89 -9.97 10.47
CA ASN A 149 -23.28 -9.21 9.28
C ASN A 149 -22.06 -8.78 8.43
N ALA A 150 -20.94 -9.48 8.61
CA ALA A 150 -19.74 -9.21 7.83
C ALA A 150 -19.94 -9.51 6.34
N ILE A 151 -19.37 -8.68 5.47
CA ILE A 151 -19.25 -8.94 4.03
C ILE A 151 -18.09 -9.91 3.77
N PHE A 152 -17.02 -9.77 4.54
CA PHE A 152 -15.83 -10.61 4.44
C PHE A 152 -15.22 -10.83 5.82
N ILE A 153 -14.82 -12.06 6.12
CA ILE A 153 -14.06 -12.40 7.33
C ILE A 153 -12.66 -12.85 6.89
N PRO A 154 -11.64 -12.03 7.15
CA PRO A 154 -10.25 -12.35 6.83
C PRO A 154 -9.77 -13.65 7.50
N PRO A 155 -8.62 -14.21 7.10
CA PRO A 155 -8.02 -15.39 7.69
C PRO A 155 -7.93 -15.32 9.21
N SER A 156 -7.92 -16.49 9.85
CA SER A 156 -7.77 -16.59 11.31
C SER A 156 -6.50 -15.87 11.79
N PRO A 157 -6.52 -15.20 12.96
CA PRO A 157 -5.32 -14.52 13.50
C PRO A 157 -4.09 -15.41 13.58
N ASN A 158 -4.26 -16.70 13.82
CA ASN A 158 -3.16 -17.67 13.90
C ASN A 158 -2.47 -17.91 12.55
N GLU A 159 -3.13 -17.61 11.43
CA GLU A 159 -2.60 -17.79 10.07
C GLU A 159 -1.92 -16.52 9.53
N VAL A 160 -2.19 -15.35 10.13
CA VAL A 160 -1.76 -14.04 9.61
C VAL A 160 -0.25 -13.94 9.46
N TYR A 161 0.50 -14.37 10.48
CA TYR A 161 1.95 -14.27 10.46
C TYR A 161 2.57 -15.06 9.29
N ASP A 162 2.19 -16.33 9.14
CA ASP A 162 2.72 -17.20 8.10
C ASP A 162 2.31 -16.75 6.69
N LEU A 163 1.09 -16.23 6.55
CA LEU A 163 0.60 -15.67 5.29
C LEU A 163 1.36 -14.40 4.89
N LEU A 164 1.70 -13.53 5.85
CA LEU A 164 2.50 -12.34 5.60
C LEU A 164 3.94 -12.69 5.23
N ILE A 165 4.58 -13.63 5.92
CA ILE A 165 5.93 -14.08 5.56
C ILE A 165 5.94 -14.59 4.12
N ASN A 166 5.03 -15.49 3.77
CA ASN A 166 4.93 -15.99 2.41
C ASN A 166 4.66 -14.88 1.38
N LEU A 167 3.79 -13.92 1.70
CA LEU A 167 3.53 -12.78 0.82
C LEU A 167 4.78 -11.93 0.59
N TYR A 168 5.56 -11.65 1.64
CA TYR A 168 6.78 -10.84 1.50
C TYR A 168 7.87 -11.57 0.74
N GLU A 169 8.01 -12.89 0.90
CA GLU A 169 8.88 -13.72 0.05
C GLU A 169 8.48 -13.60 -1.42
N TYR A 170 7.19 -13.77 -1.72
CA TYR A 170 6.66 -13.61 -3.08
C TYR A 170 6.89 -12.20 -3.64
N MET A 171 6.68 -11.16 -2.83
CA MET A 171 6.92 -9.77 -3.24
C MET A 171 8.40 -9.49 -3.56
N ASN A 172 9.33 -10.11 -2.86
CA ASN A 172 10.76 -9.90 -3.06
C ASN A 172 11.34 -10.75 -4.21
N ASP A 173 10.61 -11.73 -4.70
CA ASP A 173 11.03 -12.54 -5.86
C ASP A 173 10.69 -11.80 -7.16
N GLU A 174 11.74 -11.31 -7.84
CA GLU A 174 11.62 -10.58 -9.11
C GLU A 174 11.37 -11.49 -10.31
N PHE A 175 11.52 -12.80 -10.15
CA PHE A 175 11.46 -13.79 -11.24
C PHE A 175 10.19 -14.62 -11.23
N VAL A 176 9.40 -14.58 -10.16
CA VAL A 176 8.21 -15.43 -10.02
C VAL A 176 7.09 -15.04 -10.98
N ASP A 177 6.87 -13.73 -11.16
CA ASP A 177 5.83 -13.18 -12.04
C ASP A 177 6.26 -11.85 -12.67
N PRO A 178 5.69 -11.46 -13.84
CA PRO A 178 5.86 -10.11 -14.35
C PRO A 178 5.50 -9.06 -13.31
N LEU A 179 6.28 -7.97 -13.22
CA LEU A 179 6.17 -6.95 -12.19
C LEU A 179 4.73 -6.51 -11.88
N LEU A 180 3.96 -6.16 -12.91
CA LEU A 180 2.58 -5.66 -12.70
C LEU A 180 1.62 -6.75 -12.23
N ILE A 181 1.84 -8.01 -12.60
CA ILE A 181 1.11 -9.17 -12.08
C ILE A 181 1.47 -9.37 -10.60
N ASN A 182 2.76 -9.39 -10.28
CA ASN A 182 3.22 -9.52 -8.90
C ASN A 182 2.65 -8.42 -8.01
N VAL A 183 2.66 -7.16 -8.46
CA VAL A 183 2.05 -6.03 -7.74
C VAL A 183 0.55 -6.23 -7.51
N ALA A 184 -0.19 -6.61 -8.54
CA ALA A 184 -1.64 -6.81 -8.45
C ALA A 184 -2.00 -7.96 -7.50
N LEU A 185 -1.34 -9.10 -7.64
CA LEU A 185 -1.57 -10.26 -6.78
C LEU A 185 -1.15 -9.98 -5.33
N SER A 186 -0.03 -9.31 -5.13
CA SER A 186 0.43 -8.91 -3.79
C SER A 186 -0.55 -7.98 -3.09
N HIS A 187 -1.14 -7.02 -3.83
CA HIS A 187 -2.15 -6.12 -3.27
C HIS A 187 -3.39 -6.88 -2.83
N VAL A 188 -3.94 -7.73 -3.70
CA VAL A 188 -5.11 -8.55 -3.38
C VAL A 188 -4.84 -9.43 -2.16
N GLN A 189 -3.68 -10.07 -2.08
CA GLN A 189 -3.34 -10.94 -0.96
C GLN A 189 -3.18 -10.14 0.34
N PHE A 190 -2.52 -8.97 0.30
CA PHE A 190 -2.35 -8.13 1.48
C PHE A 190 -3.70 -7.67 2.04
N GLU A 191 -4.60 -7.19 1.17
CA GLU A 191 -5.96 -6.78 1.56
C GLU A 191 -6.80 -7.98 2.06
N THR A 192 -6.61 -9.16 1.47
CA THR A 192 -7.27 -10.40 1.91
C THR A 192 -6.83 -10.84 3.31
N ILE A 193 -5.53 -10.80 3.60
CA ILE A 193 -4.98 -11.15 4.92
C ILE A 193 -5.50 -10.19 5.99
N HIS A 194 -5.61 -8.90 5.66
CA HIS A 194 -6.14 -7.85 6.53
C HIS A 194 -5.51 -7.87 7.92
N ALA A 195 -4.18 -7.76 7.93
CA ALA A 195 -3.35 -8.12 9.07
C ALA A 195 -3.47 -7.21 10.29
N TYR A 196 -3.96 -5.99 10.12
CA TYR A 196 -4.03 -4.98 11.17
C TYR A 196 -5.48 -4.69 11.57
N ARG A 197 -5.67 -4.08 12.74
CA ARG A 197 -6.99 -3.67 13.22
C ARG A 197 -7.55 -2.45 12.49
N ASP A 198 -6.68 -1.65 11.88
CA ASP A 198 -6.99 -0.46 11.07
C ASP A 198 -5.84 -0.19 10.11
N GLY A 199 -6.00 0.69 9.12
CA GLY A 199 -4.92 1.17 8.25
C GLY A 199 -4.43 0.17 7.19
N ASN A 200 -5.03 -1.01 7.03
CA ASN A 200 -4.61 -2.00 6.03
C ASN A 200 -4.61 -1.41 4.61
N GLY A 201 -5.70 -0.77 4.19
CA GLY A 201 -5.80 -0.18 2.86
C GLY A 201 -4.73 0.87 2.57
N ARG A 202 -4.45 1.75 3.52
CA ARG A 202 -3.39 2.78 3.38
C ARG A 202 -2.01 2.15 3.27
N VAL A 203 -1.69 1.16 4.12
CA VAL A 203 -0.42 0.40 4.04
C VAL A 203 -0.31 -0.35 2.73
N GLY A 204 -1.36 -1.09 2.33
CA GLY A 204 -1.38 -1.88 1.11
C GLY A 204 -1.11 -1.03 -0.12
N ARG A 205 -1.81 0.09 -0.28
CA ARG A 205 -1.60 1.02 -1.40
C ARG A 205 -0.18 1.62 -1.39
N ALA A 206 0.31 2.09 -0.24
CA ALA A 206 1.66 2.62 -0.10
C ALA A 206 2.73 1.60 -0.46
N LEU A 207 2.54 0.34 -0.07
CA LEU A 207 3.48 -0.75 -0.34
C LEU A 207 3.54 -1.11 -1.83
N MET A 208 2.39 -1.11 -2.53
CA MET A 208 2.32 -1.44 -3.95
C MET A 208 2.92 -0.34 -4.83
N GLY A 209 2.70 0.93 -4.50
CA GLY A 209 3.31 2.06 -5.20
C GLY A 209 4.84 1.97 -5.22
N ARG A 210 5.44 1.53 -4.12
CA ARG A 210 6.91 1.40 -4.03
C ARG A 210 7.49 0.28 -4.88
N ARG A 211 6.79 -0.82 -5.05
CA ARG A 211 7.24 -1.92 -5.91
C ARG A 211 7.21 -1.56 -7.39
N ALA A 212 6.25 -0.76 -7.80
CA ALA A 212 6.10 -0.34 -9.20
C ALA A 212 7.09 0.76 -9.62
N GLU A 213 7.79 1.43 -8.69
CA GLU A 213 8.76 2.47 -9.06
C GLU A 213 10.08 1.87 -9.58
N PRO A 214 10.66 2.47 -10.63
CA PRO A 214 11.94 2.02 -11.16
C PRO A 214 13.06 2.26 -10.15
N THR A 215 13.79 1.21 -9.79
CA THR A 215 14.99 1.27 -8.92
C THR A 215 16.14 2.12 -9.50
N HIS A 216 15.99 2.68 -10.70
CA HIS A 216 17.04 3.38 -11.44
C HIS A 216 17.00 4.91 -11.34
N LEU A 217 16.09 5.49 -10.54
CA LEU A 217 16.14 6.91 -10.20
C LEU A 217 17.19 7.20 -9.11
N ARG A 218 18.29 6.42 -9.06
CA ARG A 218 19.45 6.78 -8.24
C ARG A 218 20.02 8.08 -8.79
N PRO A 219 20.16 9.13 -7.96
CA PRO A 219 20.94 10.27 -8.38
C PRO A 219 22.33 9.76 -8.76
N ARG A 220 22.77 10.04 -10.00
CA ARG A 220 24.18 9.87 -10.35
C ARG A 220 24.97 10.76 -9.39
N ARG A 221 25.82 10.13 -8.60
CA ARG A 221 26.78 10.84 -7.73
C ARG A 221 27.71 11.66 -8.58
#